data_41950b3e722271b736e49f17afa185ff
#
_entry.id   41950b3e722271b736e49f17afa185ff
#
_cell.length_a   1.000
_cell.length_b   1.000
_cell.length_c   1.000
_cell.angle_alpha   90.00
_cell.angle_beta   90.00
_cell.angle_gamma   90.00
#
_symmetry.space_group_name_H-M   'P 1'
#
loop_
_entity.id
_entity.type
_entity.pdbx_description
1 polymer ?
#
loop_
_entity_poly.entity_id
_entity_poly.type
_entity_poly.pdbx_seq_one_letter_code
_entity_poly.pdbx_strand_id
1 'polypeptide(L)'
;MKGVSFVQHTKLTNVAGRIRYISSEEEQEYLYAVYDTAPEGFWQDLARENQRDYKRSGTSGQCIEARELIIALPKVYYEKGPPHDKLLKYFVDGFKDKYDVECTAALHHNHDRTNYHIHLIFSERRLLAEPEVKIAKRNMYYDPQGKHLRTAKEAKDDNGNLLPGCRMIPKGEPYETHIFEKKDPIFKGKAFTEEVKKFMTDLINTPLPEHLHMKTFPKNGPYMATRKVGKHNPMAAEIKEQNHLKDEWNRQMMTAEAMGIPEENMKMVKTELITKPVRTSIEQSNGAKDPQFFREILLSAVKTLRVMVSKTKKMGLETRREAWGEALKDFIEACAELAKQVVLPIVERGRKR
;
A
#
# COMPACT_ATOMS: atom_id res chain seq x y z
N MET A 1 -13.31 -10.33 -19.83
CA MET A 1 -12.03 -9.63 -19.57
C MET A 1 -11.76 -9.74 -18.08
N LYS A 2 -10.64 -10.40 -17.66
CA LYS A 2 -10.32 -10.54 -16.23
C LYS A 2 -9.97 -9.16 -15.67
N GLY A 3 -10.70 -8.71 -14.63
CA GLY A 3 -10.42 -7.45 -13.94
C GLY A 3 -9.10 -7.48 -13.17
N VAL A 4 -8.62 -6.31 -12.77
CA VAL A 4 -7.44 -6.19 -11.91
C VAL A 4 -7.89 -5.90 -10.49
N SER A 5 -7.39 -6.66 -9.51
CA SER A 5 -7.69 -6.44 -8.10
C SER A 5 -7.02 -5.16 -7.59
N PHE A 6 -7.72 -4.47 -6.69
CA PHE A 6 -7.15 -3.33 -5.98
C PHE A 6 -7.06 -3.64 -4.49
N VAL A 7 -5.82 -3.71 -4.01
CA VAL A 7 -5.50 -3.84 -2.58
C VAL A 7 -4.47 -2.79 -2.22
N GLN A 8 -4.84 -1.85 -1.36
CA GLN A 8 -3.96 -0.80 -0.86
C GLN A 8 -3.54 -1.13 0.57
N HIS A 9 -2.25 -1.00 0.88
CA HIS A 9 -1.67 -1.17 2.21
C HIS A 9 -1.21 0.18 2.75
N THR A 10 -1.66 0.55 3.95
CA THR A 10 -1.35 1.83 4.60
C THR A 10 -0.92 1.64 6.05
N LYS A 11 -0.22 2.64 6.60
CA LYS A 11 0.21 2.71 7.99
C LYS A 11 -0.75 3.62 8.75
N LEU A 12 -1.14 3.24 9.96
CA LEU A 12 -2.00 4.02 10.83
C LEU A 12 -1.21 4.56 12.03
N THR A 13 -1.37 5.85 12.28
CA THR A 13 -0.77 6.56 13.42
C THR A 13 -1.80 6.92 14.49
N ASN A 14 -3.07 6.64 14.23
CA ASN A 14 -4.19 6.79 15.14
C ASN A 14 -5.20 5.67 14.85
N VAL A 15 -4.99 4.49 15.44
CA VAL A 15 -5.82 3.32 15.18
C VAL A 15 -7.24 3.49 15.72
N ALA A 16 -7.40 4.04 16.93
CA ALA A 16 -8.71 4.22 17.54
C ALA A 16 -9.59 5.20 16.74
N GLY A 17 -9.02 6.32 16.28
CA GLY A 17 -9.70 7.28 15.42
C GLY A 17 -10.09 6.68 14.07
N ARG A 18 -9.24 5.82 13.51
CA ARG A 18 -9.52 5.16 12.24
C ARG A 18 -10.62 4.10 12.37
N ILE A 19 -10.61 3.28 13.42
CA ILE A 19 -11.67 2.30 13.69
C ILE A 19 -13.01 3.00 13.84
N ARG A 20 -13.08 4.04 14.69
CA ARG A 20 -14.31 4.83 14.85
C ARG A 20 -14.84 5.34 13.51
N TYR A 21 -13.94 5.89 12.66
CA TYR A 21 -14.33 6.43 11.36
C TYR A 21 -14.94 5.35 10.43
N ILE A 22 -14.31 4.17 10.33
CA ILE A 22 -14.80 3.13 9.41
C ILE A 22 -16.04 2.39 9.93
N SER A 23 -16.31 2.44 11.25
CA SER A 23 -17.41 1.72 11.91
C SER A 23 -18.60 2.62 12.24
N SER A 24 -18.51 3.93 11.95
CA SER A 24 -19.58 4.88 12.26
C SER A 24 -20.57 5.00 11.11
N GLU A 25 -21.84 4.74 11.38
CA GLU A 25 -22.94 4.99 10.42
C GLU A 25 -23.12 6.49 10.10
N GLU A 26 -22.72 7.38 11.02
CA GLU A 26 -22.76 8.84 10.81
C GLU A 26 -21.69 9.30 9.81
N GLU A 27 -20.50 8.66 9.83
CA GLU A 27 -19.36 8.99 8.97
C GLU A 27 -19.38 8.23 7.64
N GLN A 28 -20.11 7.09 7.58
CA GLN A 28 -20.14 6.18 6.45
C GLN A 28 -21.60 5.95 5.98
N GLU A 29 -22.02 6.68 4.98
CA GLU A 29 -23.41 6.66 4.45
C GLU A 29 -23.87 5.23 4.01
N TYR A 30 -22.94 4.39 3.57
CA TYR A 30 -23.22 3.04 3.07
C TYR A 30 -22.39 1.98 3.79
N LEU A 31 -22.45 1.96 5.12
CA LEU A 31 -21.89 0.90 5.96
C LEU A 31 -22.81 -0.32 5.96
N TYR A 32 -22.29 -1.48 5.58
CA TYR A 32 -23.06 -2.73 5.49
C TYR A 32 -22.78 -3.71 6.62
N ALA A 33 -21.54 -3.78 7.06
CA ALA A 33 -21.12 -4.68 8.13
C ALA A 33 -19.84 -4.18 8.80
N VAL A 34 -19.73 -4.49 10.09
CA VAL A 34 -18.50 -4.36 10.89
C VAL A 34 -18.19 -5.70 11.53
N TYR A 35 -16.95 -6.12 11.53
CA TYR A 35 -16.50 -7.34 12.18
C TYR A 35 -15.18 -7.12 12.90
N ASP A 36 -15.14 -7.53 14.17
CA ASP A 36 -13.99 -7.38 15.05
C ASP A 36 -13.60 -8.75 15.63
N THR A 37 -12.31 -9.08 15.57
CA THR A 37 -11.77 -10.29 16.20
C THR A 37 -11.03 -9.96 17.49
N ALA A 38 -10.76 -8.67 17.74
CA ALA A 38 -10.00 -8.22 18.88
C ALA A 38 -10.85 -8.20 20.17
N PRO A 39 -10.30 -8.59 21.33
CA PRO A 39 -10.99 -8.42 22.58
C PRO A 39 -11.19 -6.94 22.94
N GLU A 40 -12.13 -6.69 23.83
CA GLU A 40 -12.41 -5.34 24.33
C GLU A 40 -11.13 -4.66 24.87
N GLY A 41 -10.92 -3.40 24.54
CA GLY A 41 -9.74 -2.64 24.98
C GLY A 41 -8.46 -2.90 24.19
N PHE A 42 -8.42 -3.92 23.33
CA PHE A 42 -7.22 -4.34 22.58
C PHE A 42 -6.54 -3.17 21.84
N TRP A 43 -7.28 -2.41 21.07
CA TRP A 43 -6.71 -1.34 20.22
C TRP A 43 -6.15 -0.17 21.04
N GLN A 44 -6.77 0.14 22.18
CA GLN A 44 -6.29 1.16 23.11
C GLN A 44 -4.97 0.73 23.78
N ASP A 45 -4.90 -0.52 24.21
CA ASP A 45 -3.71 -1.09 24.82
C ASP A 45 -2.57 -1.25 23.81
N LEU A 46 -2.89 -1.69 22.59
CA LEU A 46 -1.93 -1.78 21.48
C LEU A 46 -1.33 -0.40 21.15
N ALA A 47 -2.19 0.63 21.02
CA ALA A 47 -1.73 1.99 20.75
C ALA A 47 -0.83 2.50 21.88
N ARG A 48 -1.24 2.31 23.15
CA ARG A 48 -0.47 2.72 24.33
C ARG A 48 0.91 2.05 24.39
N GLU A 49 0.98 0.74 24.14
CA GLU A 49 2.23 0.01 24.14
C GLU A 49 3.12 0.41 22.95
N ASN A 50 2.56 0.58 21.77
CA ASN A 50 3.29 1.07 20.60
C ASN A 50 3.88 2.47 20.83
N GLN A 51 3.11 3.40 21.40
CA GLN A 51 3.56 4.75 21.72
C GLN A 51 4.68 4.75 22.77
N ARG A 52 4.56 3.89 23.80
CA ARG A 52 5.60 3.71 24.82
C ARG A 52 6.93 3.24 24.22
N ASP A 53 6.87 2.18 23.41
CA ASP A 53 8.05 1.62 22.76
C ASP A 53 8.66 2.59 21.74
N TYR A 54 7.83 3.31 21.01
CA TYR A 54 8.27 4.32 20.05
C TYR A 54 9.04 5.46 20.74
N LYS A 55 8.50 6.01 21.84
CA LYS A 55 9.19 7.06 22.63
C LYS A 55 10.55 6.59 23.14
N ARG A 56 10.67 5.32 23.55
CA ARG A 56 11.93 4.73 24.03
C ARG A 56 12.93 4.48 22.93
N SER A 57 12.49 4.23 21.72
CA SER A 57 13.38 3.89 20.59
C SER A 57 14.21 5.09 20.13
N GLY A 58 13.81 6.32 20.44
CA GLY A 58 14.44 7.54 19.95
C GLY A 58 14.31 7.73 18.42
N THR A 59 13.49 6.93 17.75
CA THR A 59 13.27 7.01 16.30
C THR A 59 12.52 8.30 15.95
N SER A 60 12.94 8.98 14.90
CA SER A 60 12.23 10.14 14.35
C SER A 60 11.01 9.73 13.52
N GLY A 61 10.04 10.64 13.37
CA GLY A 61 8.84 10.44 12.54
C GLY A 61 7.58 10.22 13.38
N GLN A 62 6.68 9.32 12.92
CA GLN A 62 5.42 9.02 13.59
C GLN A 62 5.36 7.57 14.05
N CYS A 63 4.78 7.37 15.23
CA CYS A 63 4.50 6.03 15.72
C CYS A 63 3.46 5.35 14.83
N ILE A 64 3.77 4.15 14.35
CA ILE A 64 2.80 3.31 13.65
C ILE A 64 2.10 2.44 14.69
N GLU A 65 0.80 2.63 14.88
CA GLU A 65 0.00 1.91 15.86
C GLU A 65 -0.58 0.62 15.28
N ALA A 66 -1.01 0.66 14.02
CA ALA A 66 -1.56 -0.47 13.28
C ALA A 66 -1.38 -0.29 11.78
N ARG A 67 -1.89 -1.23 10.99
CA ARG A 67 -1.94 -1.14 9.53
C ARG A 67 -3.35 -1.35 9.00
N GLU A 68 -3.57 -0.92 7.78
CA GLU A 68 -4.85 -1.06 7.10
C GLU A 68 -4.66 -1.57 5.68
N LEU A 69 -5.52 -2.50 5.29
CA LEU A 69 -5.75 -2.86 3.90
C LEU A 69 -7.09 -2.27 3.45
N ILE A 70 -7.08 -1.66 2.26
CA ILE A 70 -8.31 -1.29 1.55
C ILE A 70 -8.42 -2.25 0.38
N ILE A 71 -9.48 -3.07 0.37
CA ILE A 71 -9.67 -4.17 -0.58
C ILE A 71 -10.93 -3.87 -1.38
N ALA A 72 -10.77 -3.50 -2.65
CA ALA A 72 -11.93 -3.32 -3.53
C ALA A 72 -12.46 -4.68 -3.98
N LEU A 73 -13.76 -4.85 -3.87
CA LEU A 73 -14.46 -6.07 -4.26
C LEU A 73 -15.13 -5.91 -5.62
N PRO A 74 -15.14 -6.96 -6.47
CA PRO A 74 -15.89 -6.96 -7.71
C PRO A 74 -17.40 -6.73 -7.47
N LYS A 75 -18.06 -6.06 -8.39
CA LYS A 75 -19.50 -5.73 -8.32
C LYS A 75 -20.37 -6.96 -8.09
N VAL A 76 -19.98 -8.12 -8.60
CA VAL A 76 -20.69 -9.38 -8.42
C VAL A 76 -20.88 -9.76 -6.96
N TYR A 77 -19.97 -9.37 -6.06
CA TYR A 77 -20.14 -9.62 -4.63
C TYR A 77 -21.27 -8.80 -4.02
N TYR A 78 -21.47 -7.58 -4.48
CA TYR A 78 -22.60 -6.77 -4.05
C TYR A 78 -23.93 -7.24 -4.67
N GLU A 79 -23.93 -7.61 -5.94
CA GLU A 79 -25.13 -7.97 -6.68
C GLU A 79 -25.63 -9.41 -6.40
N LYS A 80 -24.70 -10.35 -6.20
CA LYS A 80 -24.99 -11.79 -6.13
C LYS A 80 -24.17 -12.52 -5.06
N GLY A 81 -23.47 -11.78 -4.21
CA GLY A 81 -22.62 -12.35 -3.15
C GLY A 81 -23.44 -12.85 -1.96
N PRO A 82 -22.77 -13.45 -0.98
CA PRO A 82 -23.38 -13.83 0.29
C PRO A 82 -23.78 -12.57 1.09
N PRO A 83 -24.53 -12.73 2.20
CA PRO A 83 -24.83 -11.65 3.13
C PRO A 83 -23.55 -10.89 3.54
N HIS A 84 -23.65 -9.59 3.72
CA HIS A 84 -22.50 -8.69 3.92
C HIS A 84 -21.64 -9.07 5.15
N ASP A 85 -22.28 -9.50 6.22
CA ASP A 85 -21.64 -9.98 7.45
C ASP A 85 -20.80 -11.24 7.20
N LYS A 86 -21.35 -12.22 6.46
CA LYS A 86 -20.65 -13.44 6.11
C LYS A 86 -19.50 -13.18 5.14
N LEU A 87 -19.71 -12.27 4.20
CA LEU A 87 -18.66 -11.86 3.26
C LEU A 87 -17.50 -11.21 3.99
N LEU A 88 -17.79 -10.25 4.88
CA LEU A 88 -16.74 -9.57 5.66
C LEU A 88 -15.99 -10.54 6.55
N LYS A 89 -16.72 -11.41 7.27
CA LYS A 89 -16.14 -12.46 8.12
C LYS A 89 -15.18 -13.37 7.34
N TYR A 90 -15.56 -13.82 6.14
CA TYR A 90 -14.71 -14.66 5.28
C TYR A 90 -13.33 -14.03 5.01
N PHE A 91 -13.30 -12.73 4.68
CA PHE A 91 -12.04 -12.03 4.41
C PHE A 91 -11.20 -11.80 5.66
N VAL A 92 -11.85 -11.47 6.78
CA VAL A 92 -11.17 -11.19 8.04
C VAL A 92 -10.62 -12.47 8.65
N ASP A 93 -11.41 -13.54 8.72
CA ASP A 93 -10.97 -14.83 9.23
C ASP A 93 -9.81 -15.38 8.38
N GLY A 94 -9.95 -15.34 7.05
CA GLY A 94 -8.86 -15.77 6.17
C GLY A 94 -7.56 -14.99 6.36
N PHE A 95 -7.64 -13.68 6.68
CA PHE A 95 -6.46 -12.89 7.02
C PHE A 95 -5.90 -13.28 8.39
N LYS A 96 -6.77 -13.39 9.41
CA LYS A 96 -6.39 -13.78 10.76
C LYS A 96 -5.75 -15.17 10.80
N ASP A 97 -6.34 -16.15 10.11
CA ASP A 97 -5.82 -17.52 10.04
C ASP A 97 -4.42 -17.57 9.43
N LYS A 98 -4.16 -16.71 8.45
CA LYS A 98 -2.84 -16.67 7.80
C LYS A 98 -1.77 -15.97 8.61
N TYR A 99 -2.10 -14.84 9.25
CA TYR A 99 -1.10 -13.96 9.87
C TYR A 99 -1.13 -14.00 11.39
N ASP A 100 -2.13 -14.65 11.98
CA ASP A 100 -2.31 -14.80 13.42
C ASP A 100 -2.24 -13.46 14.18
N VAL A 101 -3.04 -12.48 13.71
CA VAL A 101 -3.15 -11.15 14.32
C VAL A 101 -4.59 -10.70 14.42
N GLU A 102 -4.89 -9.87 15.42
CA GLU A 102 -6.23 -9.32 15.59
C GLU A 102 -6.56 -8.26 14.54
N CYS A 103 -7.83 -8.26 14.12
CA CYS A 103 -8.35 -7.43 13.05
C CYS A 103 -9.67 -6.78 13.45
N THR A 104 -9.89 -5.55 12.97
CA THR A 104 -11.20 -4.89 12.89
C THR A 104 -11.44 -4.49 11.45
N ALA A 105 -12.61 -4.80 10.91
CA ALA A 105 -12.91 -4.47 9.53
C ALA A 105 -14.32 -3.93 9.35
N ALA A 106 -14.49 -3.12 8.29
CA ALA A 106 -15.76 -2.58 7.86
C ALA A 106 -15.94 -2.73 6.35
N LEU A 107 -17.16 -3.03 5.94
CA LEU A 107 -17.56 -3.23 4.55
C LEU A 107 -18.54 -2.13 4.14
N HIS A 108 -18.19 -1.36 3.13
CA HIS A 108 -19.07 -0.28 2.67
C HIS A 108 -18.85 0.11 1.19
N HIS A 109 -19.71 0.97 0.66
CA HIS A 109 -19.49 1.68 -0.59
C HIS A 109 -18.91 3.08 -0.31
N ASN A 110 -18.25 3.66 -1.33
CA ASN A 110 -18.04 5.09 -1.38
C ASN A 110 -19.37 5.82 -1.64
N HIS A 111 -19.41 7.13 -1.42
CA HIS A 111 -20.59 7.98 -1.62
C HIS A 111 -21.29 7.75 -2.98
N ASP A 112 -20.54 7.62 -4.07
CA ASP A 112 -21.09 7.43 -5.42
C ASP A 112 -21.50 5.98 -5.75
N ARG A 113 -21.42 5.06 -4.79
CA ARG A 113 -21.66 3.60 -4.95
C ARG A 113 -20.90 2.94 -6.09
N THR A 114 -19.75 3.50 -6.45
CA THR A 114 -18.89 2.98 -7.52
C THR A 114 -17.79 2.06 -7.03
N ASN A 115 -17.53 2.04 -5.71
CA ASN A 115 -16.48 1.27 -5.10
C ASN A 115 -16.95 0.55 -3.84
N TYR A 116 -17.27 -0.74 -3.99
CA TYR A 116 -17.58 -1.66 -2.89
C TYR A 116 -16.30 -2.21 -2.33
N HIS A 117 -16.00 -1.98 -1.04
CA HIS A 117 -14.68 -2.29 -0.49
C HIS A 117 -14.70 -2.58 1.01
N ILE A 118 -13.66 -3.29 1.43
CA ILE A 118 -13.38 -3.61 2.83
C ILE A 118 -12.24 -2.70 3.29
N HIS A 119 -12.40 -2.09 4.45
CA HIS A 119 -11.33 -1.62 5.30
C HIS A 119 -11.00 -2.70 6.32
N LEU A 120 -9.79 -3.25 6.29
CA LEU A 120 -9.31 -4.26 7.23
C LEU A 120 -8.11 -3.69 7.98
N ILE A 121 -8.32 -3.32 9.23
CA ILE A 121 -7.29 -2.85 10.16
C ILE A 121 -6.74 -4.06 10.91
N PHE A 122 -5.41 -4.16 11.02
CA PHE A 122 -4.76 -5.27 11.69
C PHE A 122 -3.56 -4.83 12.54
N SER A 123 -3.29 -5.61 13.60
CA SER A 123 -2.14 -5.40 14.48
C SER A 123 -0.85 -5.91 13.84
N GLU A 124 0.28 -5.24 14.16
CA GLU A 124 1.62 -5.78 13.86
C GLU A 124 2.15 -6.68 15.00
N ARG A 125 1.35 -6.89 16.07
CA ARG A 125 1.73 -7.63 17.28
C ARG A 125 0.64 -8.64 17.62
N ARG A 126 1.04 -9.76 18.18
CA ARG A 126 0.15 -10.74 18.81
C ARG A 126 0.00 -10.44 20.28
N LEU A 127 -1.10 -10.88 20.87
CA LEU A 127 -1.22 -10.94 22.32
C LEU A 127 -0.28 -12.03 22.88
N LEU A 128 0.36 -11.72 23.99
CA LEU A 128 1.04 -12.74 24.78
C LEU A 128 -0.01 -13.64 25.46
N ALA A 129 0.29 -14.94 25.57
CA ALA A 129 -0.56 -15.89 26.31
C ALA A 129 -0.70 -15.46 27.78
N GLU A 130 0.38 -14.93 28.37
CA GLU A 130 0.41 -14.32 29.69
C GLU A 130 1.19 -13.00 29.64
N PRO A 131 0.75 -11.95 30.38
CA PRO A 131 1.47 -10.69 30.44
C PRO A 131 2.90 -10.86 30.96
N GLU A 132 3.88 -10.29 30.25
CA GLU A 132 5.27 -10.25 30.71
C GLU A 132 5.45 -9.08 31.68
N VAL A 133 5.71 -9.40 32.95
CA VAL A 133 5.95 -8.41 34.01
C VAL A 133 7.45 -8.24 34.21
N LYS A 134 7.96 -7.03 33.97
CA LYS A 134 9.36 -6.70 34.22
C LYS A 134 9.57 -6.28 35.66
N ILE A 135 10.48 -6.97 36.33
CA ILE A 135 10.86 -6.71 37.71
C ILE A 135 12.17 -5.91 37.77
N ALA A 136 12.21 -4.90 38.63
CA ALA A 136 13.36 -4.04 38.82
C ALA A 136 14.54 -4.82 39.42
N LYS A 137 15.64 -5.00 38.68
CA LYS A 137 16.87 -5.68 39.17
C LYS A 137 17.70 -4.81 40.11
N ARG A 138 17.39 -3.50 40.20
CA ARG A 138 18.00 -2.49 41.10
C ARG A 138 16.95 -1.41 41.37
N ASN A 139 17.19 -0.53 42.32
CA ASN A 139 16.34 0.65 42.50
C ASN A 139 16.39 1.52 41.23
N MET A 140 15.21 1.86 40.71
CA MET A 140 15.04 2.66 39.50
C MET A 140 14.43 4.01 39.88
N TYR A 141 15.01 5.09 39.35
CA TYR A 141 14.59 6.45 39.66
C TYR A 141 14.00 7.12 38.42
N TYR A 142 12.98 7.94 38.61
CA TYR A 142 12.29 8.66 37.56
C TYR A 142 12.06 10.12 37.96
N ASP A 143 12.21 11.03 36.99
CA ASP A 143 11.88 12.43 37.17
C ASP A 143 10.36 12.67 37.22
N PRO A 144 9.90 13.91 37.49
CA PRO A 144 8.46 14.26 37.49
C PRO A 144 7.76 14.04 36.15
N GLN A 145 8.51 13.97 35.04
CA GLN A 145 8.00 13.71 33.68
C GLN A 145 7.98 12.20 33.35
N GLY A 146 8.40 11.35 34.30
CA GLY A 146 8.44 9.90 34.13
C GLY A 146 9.65 9.40 33.33
N LYS A 147 10.66 10.22 33.08
CA LYS A 147 11.91 9.83 32.43
C LYS A 147 12.82 9.11 33.44
N HIS A 148 13.38 7.98 33.02
CA HIS A 148 14.32 7.20 33.85
C HIS A 148 15.62 7.96 34.05
N LEU A 149 16.01 8.15 35.30
CA LEU A 149 17.28 8.75 35.73
C LEU A 149 18.33 7.65 35.90
N ARG A 150 19.58 7.96 35.51
CA ARG A 150 20.67 6.96 35.53
C ARG A 150 21.18 6.68 36.91
N THR A 151 21.20 7.70 37.78
CA THR A 151 21.77 7.62 39.12
C THR A 151 20.78 8.08 40.19
N ALA A 152 20.96 7.60 41.44
CA ALA A 152 20.18 8.05 42.57
C ALA A 152 20.40 9.54 42.89
N LYS A 153 21.61 10.06 42.58
CA LYS A 153 21.95 11.47 42.84
C LYS A 153 21.10 12.47 42.03
N GLU A 154 20.63 12.07 40.85
CA GLU A 154 19.75 12.90 40.04
C GLU A 154 18.31 13.00 40.56
N ALA A 155 17.92 12.06 41.43
CA ALA A 155 16.58 11.96 41.99
C ALA A 155 16.48 12.35 43.46
N LYS A 156 17.61 12.59 44.14
CA LYS A 156 17.69 12.81 45.59
C LYS A 156 18.41 14.10 45.94
N ASP A 157 18.04 14.68 47.07
CA ASP A 157 18.74 15.80 47.69
C ASP A 157 19.98 15.33 48.45
N ASP A 158 20.75 16.30 49.02
CA ASP A 158 21.96 16.03 49.81
C ASP A 158 21.68 15.22 51.09
N ASN A 159 20.44 15.19 51.55
CA ASN A 159 20.00 14.42 52.72
C ASN A 159 19.51 13.02 52.35
N GLY A 160 19.53 12.65 51.05
CA GLY A 160 19.10 11.37 50.53
C GLY A 160 17.59 11.20 50.34
N ASN A 161 16.80 12.28 50.50
CA ASN A 161 15.36 12.28 50.21
C ASN A 161 15.09 12.44 48.73
N LEU A 162 13.98 11.86 48.21
CA LEU A 162 13.58 12.06 46.83
C LEU A 162 13.20 13.54 46.59
N LEU A 163 13.70 14.11 45.49
CA LEU A 163 13.30 15.43 45.02
C LEU A 163 11.80 15.47 44.71
N PRO A 164 11.13 16.63 44.87
CA PRO A 164 9.72 16.76 44.60
C PRO A 164 9.30 16.26 43.20
N GLY A 165 8.30 15.37 43.19
CA GLY A 165 7.79 14.77 41.94
C GLY A 165 8.62 13.61 41.40
N CYS A 166 9.85 13.38 41.87
CA CYS A 166 10.61 12.19 41.56
C CYS A 166 10.04 10.95 42.24
N ARG A 167 10.13 9.81 41.58
CA ARG A 167 9.68 8.52 42.15
C ARG A 167 10.79 7.47 42.07
N MET A 168 10.76 6.53 43.00
CA MET A 168 11.64 5.36 43.03
C MET A 168 10.79 4.08 42.90
N ILE A 169 11.28 3.15 42.11
CA ILE A 169 10.78 1.77 42.10
C ILE A 169 11.87 0.92 42.75
N PRO A 170 11.60 0.28 43.90
CA PRO A 170 12.56 -0.57 44.58
C PRO A 170 12.97 -1.78 43.76
N LYS A 171 14.17 -2.31 44.07
CA LYS A 171 14.58 -3.61 43.57
C LYS A 171 13.57 -4.69 43.97
N GLY A 172 13.17 -5.55 43.03
CA GLY A 172 12.20 -6.59 43.23
C GLY A 172 10.76 -6.22 42.88
N GLU A 173 10.46 -4.93 42.71
CA GLU A 173 9.12 -4.46 42.35
C GLU A 173 8.87 -4.47 40.84
N PRO A 174 7.62 -4.71 40.42
CA PRO A 174 7.25 -4.62 39.02
C PRO A 174 7.29 -3.16 38.54
N TYR A 175 7.83 -2.92 37.36
CA TYR A 175 7.91 -1.56 36.80
C TYR A 175 7.27 -1.41 35.42
N GLU A 176 7.03 -2.49 34.73
CA GLU A 176 6.44 -2.48 33.38
C GLU A 176 5.76 -3.82 33.09
N THR A 177 4.59 -3.76 32.47
CA THR A 177 3.89 -4.91 31.96
C THR A 177 3.75 -4.79 30.45
N HIS A 178 4.08 -5.86 29.73
CA HIS A 178 3.83 -6.03 28.32
C HIS A 178 2.76 -7.10 28.14
N ILE A 179 1.77 -6.80 27.31
CA ILE A 179 0.71 -7.74 26.96
C ILE A 179 0.78 -8.14 25.48
N PHE A 180 1.69 -7.52 24.72
CA PHE A 180 1.92 -7.82 23.33
C PHE A 180 3.33 -8.32 23.08
N GLU A 181 3.46 -9.19 22.09
CA GLU A 181 4.74 -9.53 21.49
C GLU A 181 5.38 -8.29 20.83
N LYS A 182 6.65 -8.41 20.45
CA LYS A 182 7.29 -7.39 19.60
C LYS A 182 6.63 -7.34 18.24
N LYS A 183 6.68 -6.16 17.61
CA LYS A 183 6.20 -6.00 16.23
C LYS A 183 6.84 -7.01 15.30
N ASP A 184 6.02 -7.79 14.61
CA ASP A 184 6.50 -8.76 13.63
C ASP A 184 7.13 -8.02 12.44
N PRO A 185 8.40 -8.29 12.12
CA PRO A 185 9.11 -7.62 11.04
C PRO A 185 8.54 -7.92 9.65
N ILE A 186 7.76 -9.00 9.49
CA ILE A 186 7.12 -9.36 8.22
C ILE A 186 6.28 -8.22 7.66
N PHE A 187 5.55 -7.50 8.52
CA PHE A 187 4.65 -6.42 8.11
C PHE A 187 5.36 -5.15 7.63
N LYS A 188 6.68 -5.02 7.84
CA LYS A 188 7.46 -3.84 7.44
C LYS A 188 8.00 -3.92 6.01
N GLY A 189 8.11 -5.12 5.46
CA GLY A 189 8.77 -5.39 4.19
C GLY A 189 7.91 -5.01 2.97
N LYS A 190 8.59 -4.71 1.85
CA LYS A 190 7.93 -4.61 0.54
C LYS A 190 7.34 -5.95 0.10
N ALA A 191 8.00 -7.06 0.48
CA ALA A 191 7.56 -8.42 0.20
C ALA A 191 6.17 -8.69 0.78
N PHE A 192 5.88 -8.24 2.01
CA PHE A 192 4.54 -8.35 2.60
C PHE A 192 3.48 -7.67 1.73
N THR A 193 3.77 -6.45 1.21
CA THR A 193 2.79 -5.74 0.38
C THR A 193 2.48 -6.47 -0.92
N GLU A 194 3.45 -7.14 -1.51
CA GLU A 194 3.26 -7.94 -2.74
C GLU A 194 2.52 -9.25 -2.42
N GLU A 195 2.92 -9.92 -1.35
CA GLU A 195 2.31 -11.16 -0.89
C GLU A 195 0.85 -10.97 -0.46
N VAL A 196 0.55 -9.95 0.36
CA VAL A 196 -0.82 -9.70 0.83
C VAL A 196 -1.77 -9.30 -0.31
N LYS A 197 -1.28 -8.60 -1.32
CA LYS A 197 -2.07 -8.32 -2.53
C LYS A 197 -2.46 -9.60 -3.26
N LYS A 198 -1.49 -10.49 -3.45
CA LYS A 198 -1.75 -11.80 -4.06
C LYS A 198 -2.75 -12.59 -3.22
N PHE A 199 -2.49 -12.72 -1.93
CA PHE A 199 -3.35 -13.45 -1.01
C PHE A 199 -4.80 -12.94 -1.01
N MET A 200 -5.01 -11.61 -0.92
CA MET A 200 -6.35 -11.04 -0.98
C MET A 200 -7.01 -11.24 -2.35
N THR A 201 -6.22 -11.21 -3.43
CA THR A 201 -6.74 -11.52 -4.77
C THR A 201 -7.17 -12.98 -4.87
N ASP A 202 -6.41 -13.90 -4.29
CA ASP A 202 -6.75 -15.33 -4.25
C ASP A 202 -8.04 -15.55 -3.41
N LEU A 203 -8.20 -14.88 -2.28
CA LEU A 203 -9.45 -14.90 -1.50
C LEU A 203 -10.64 -14.35 -2.30
N ILE A 204 -10.47 -13.27 -3.06
CA ILE A 204 -11.50 -12.74 -3.95
C ILE A 204 -11.88 -13.79 -5.00
N ASN A 205 -10.92 -14.50 -5.56
CA ASN A 205 -11.14 -15.42 -6.66
C ASN A 205 -11.74 -16.76 -6.23
N THR A 206 -11.39 -17.24 -5.03
CA THR A 206 -11.74 -18.60 -4.57
C THR A 206 -13.24 -18.94 -4.73
N PRO A 207 -14.21 -18.07 -4.34
CA PRO A 207 -15.63 -18.39 -4.52
C PRO A 207 -16.17 -17.99 -5.88
N LEU A 208 -15.37 -17.36 -6.76
CA LEU A 208 -15.82 -16.88 -8.07
C LEU A 208 -15.54 -17.91 -9.19
N PRO A 209 -16.40 -18.01 -10.20
CA PRO A 209 -16.09 -18.78 -11.39
C PRO A 209 -14.93 -18.15 -12.16
N GLU A 210 -14.15 -18.97 -12.86
CA GLU A 210 -12.86 -18.57 -13.48
C GLU A 210 -12.95 -17.33 -14.40
N HIS A 211 -14.06 -17.18 -15.11
CA HIS A 211 -14.24 -16.04 -16.02
C HIS A 211 -14.40 -14.70 -15.31
N LEU A 212 -14.69 -14.71 -13.99
CA LEU A 212 -14.78 -13.52 -13.12
C LEU A 212 -13.52 -13.31 -12.26
N HIS A 213 -12.53 -14.22 -12.34
CA HIS A 213 -11.31 -14.06 -11.56
C HIS A 213 -10.59 -12.75 -11.87
N MET A 214 -10.12 -12.11 -10.81
CA MET A 214 -9.29 -10.92 -10.87
C MET A 214 -7.80 -11.31 -10.99
N LYS A 215 -7.01 -10.45 -11.61
CA LYS A 215 -5.54 -10.59 -11.63
C LYS A 215 -4.92 -9.64 -10.61
N THR A 216 -3.87 -10.09 -9.95
CA THR A 216 -3.03 -9.19 -9.15
C THR A 216 -2.33 -8.19 -10.07
N PHE A 217 -2.26 -6.93 -9.68
CA PHE A 217 -1.53 -5.91 -10.42
C PHE A 217 -0.02 -6.05 -10.19
N PRO A 218 0.76 -6.65 -11.10
CA PRO A 218 2.19 -6.80 -10.93
C PRO A 218 2.88 -5.45 -11.15
N LYS A 219 3.74 -5.03 -10.21
CA LYS A 219 4.47 -3.76 -10.29
C LYS A 219 5.26 -3.61 -11.60
N ASN A 220 5.86 -4.70 -12.08
CA ASN A 220 6.63 -4.76 -13.32
C ASN A 220 5.84 -5.33 -14.50
N GLY A 221 4.52 -5.48 -14.35
CA GLY A 221 3.64 -5.95 -15.41
C GLY A 221 3.42 -4.89 -16.52
N PRO A 222 2.66 -5.25 -17.57
CA PRO A 222 2.40 -4.36 -18.69
C PRO A 222 1.50 -3.17 -18.34
N TYR A 223 0.69 -3.30 -17.30
CA TYR A 223 -0.26 -2.27 -16.87
C TYR A 223 0.38 -1.17 -16.04
N MET A 224 -0.27 -0.03 -15.92
CA MET A 224 0.17 1.13 -15.15
C MET A 224 -0.82 1.48 -14.04
N ALA A 225 -0.34 1.63 -12.80
CA ALA A 225 -1.15 2.08 -11.69
C ALA A 225 -1.44 3.57 -11.78
N THR A 226 -2.70 3.96 -11.56
CA THR A 226 -3.11 5.36 -11.37
C THR A 226 -2.70 5.87 -9.99
N ARG A 227 -2.63 7.18 -9.81
CA ARG A 227 -2.36 7.84 -8.54
C ARG A 227 -3.64 8.42 -7.96
N LYS A 228 -3.84 8.29 -6.65
CA LYS A 228 -4.94 8.98 -5.96
C LYS A 228 -4.77 10.49 -6.09
N VAL A 229 -5.84 11.16 -6.52
CA VAL A 229 -5.90 12.63 -6.55
C VAL A 229 -6.40 13.09 -5.18
N GLY A 230 -5.52 13.69 -4.37
CA GLY A 230 -5.92 14.26 -3.07
C GLY A 230 -6.79 15.50 -3.25
N LYS A 231 -7.78 15.71 -2.37
CA LYS A 231 -8.78 16.79 -2.43
C LYS A 231 -8.14 18.20 -2.56
N HIS A 232 -6.99 18.41 -1.93
CA HIS A 232 -6.28 19.70 -1.90
C HIS A 232 -4.85 19.58 -2.48
N ASN A 233 -4.62 18.64 -3.38
CA ASN A 233 -3.30 18.45 -3.97
C ASN A 233 -3.07 19.50 -5.06
N PRO A 234 -2.02 20.36 -4.96
CA PRO A 234 -1.72 21.37 -5.96
C PRO A 234 -1.44 20.77 -7.35
N MET A 235 -0.99 19.51 -7.42
CA MET A 235 -0.73 18.77 -8.66
C MET A 235 -1.96 17.99 -9.16
N ALA A 236 -3.16 18.27 -8.65
CA ALA A 236 -4.36 17.48 -8.95
C ALA A 236 -4.68 17.41 -10.43
N ALA A 237 -4.54 18.52 -11.17
CA ALA A 237 -4.80 18.57 -12.61
C ALA A 237 -3.83 17.68 -13.39
N GLU A 238 -2.54 17.77 -13.09
CA GLU A 238 -1.49 16.96 -13.72
C GLU A 238 -1.66 15.46 -13.41
N ILE A 239 -1.98 15.13 -12.15
CA ILE A 239 -2.23 13.71 -11.76
C ILE A 239 -3.44 13.16 -12.51
N LYS A 240 -4.52 13.95 -12.68
CA LYS A 240 -5.70 13.54 -13.44
C LYS A 240 -5.36 13.27 -14.90
N GLU A 241 -4.58 14.15 -15.53
CA GLU A 241 -4.14 13.98 -16.93
C GLU A 241 -3.25 12.74 -17.08
N GLN A 242 -2.26 12.57 -16.20
CA GLN A 242 -1.42 11.37 -16.20
C GLN A 242 -2.24 10.10 -15.96
N ASN A 243 -3.24 10.13 -15.09
CA ASN A 243 -4.13 9.00 -14.86
C ASN A 243 -4.95 8.66 -16.11
N HIS A 244 -5.49 9.67 -16.81
CA HIS A 244 -6.21 9.47 -18.05
C HIS A 244 -5.35 8.75 -19.12
N LEU A 245 -4.08 9.18 -19.27
CA LEU A 245 -3.14 8.53 -20.20
C LEU A 245 -2.82 7.09 -19.77
N LYS A 246 -2.66 6.83 -18.46
CA LYS A 246 -2.44 5.48 -17.95
C LYS A 246 -3.64 4.56 -18.15
N ASP A 247 -4.85 5.09 -17.97
CA ASP A 247 -6.08 4.33 -18.21
C ASP A 247 -6.23 4.00 -19.70
N GLU A 248 -5.84 4.91 -20.57
CA GLU A 248 -5.82 4.66 -22.01
C GLU A 248 -4.78 3.62 -22.38
N TRP A 249 -3.55 3.72 -21.85
CA TRP A 249 -2.52 2.68 -21.97
C TRP A 249 -3.06 1.32 -21.55
N ASN A 250 -3.66 1.24 -20.36
CA ASN A 250 -4.21 0.00 -19.83
C ASN A 250 -5.30 -0.58 -20.73
N ARG A 251 -6.20 0.23 -21.29
CA ARG A 251 -7.21 -0.21 -22.25
C ARG A 251 -6.59 -0.83 -23.50
N GLN A 252 -5.53 -0.22 -24.05
CA GLN A 252 -4.84 -0.77 -25.22
C GLN A 252 -4.13 -2.10 -24.86
N MET A 253 -3.49 -2.20 -23.69
CA MET A 253 -2.89 -3.46 -23.21
C MET A 253 -3.93 -4.56 -22.99
N MET A 254 -5.10 -4.24 -22.45
CA MET A 254 -6.21 -5.19 -22.32
C MET A 254 -6.71 -5.68 -23.69
N THR A 255 -6.74 -4.79 -24.69
CA THR A 255 -7.09 -5.15 -26.06
C THR A 255 -6.04 -6.08 -26.68
N ALA A 256 -4.76 -5.82 -26.45
CA ALA A 256 -3.66 -6.68 -26.91
C ALA A 256 -3.74 -8.08 -26.24
N GLU A 257 -4.00 -8.12 -24.93
CA GLU A 257 -4.20 -9.39 -24.21
C GLU A 257 -5.39 -10.19 -24.79
N ALA A 258 -6.51 -9.53 -25.06
CA ALA A 258 -7.68 -10.15 -25.67
C ALA A 258 -7.42 -10.67 -27.09
N MET A 259 -6.44 -10.12 -27.79
CA MET A 259 -5.98 -10.61 -29.10
C MET A 259 -4.96 -11.76 -28.99
N GLY A 260 -4.63 -12.22 -27.78
CA GLY A 260 -3.71 -13.32 -27.53
C GLY A 260 -2.24 -12.94 -27.52
N ILE A 261 -1.89 -11.66 -27.38
CA ILE A 261 -0.51 -11.19 -27.25
C ILE A 261 0.06 -11.64 -25.89
N PRO A 262 1.22 -12.32 -25.85
CA PRO A 262 1.86 -12.77 -24.62
C PRO A 262 2.20 -11.61 -23.68
N GLU A 263 2.04 -11.84 -22.38
CA GLU A 263 2.31 -10.82 -21.36
C GLU A 263 3.77 -10.30 -21.39
N GLU A 264 4.72 -11.18 -21.71
CA GLU A 264 6.14 -10.82 -21.84
C GLU A 264 6.37 -9.78 -22.96
N ASN A 265 5.68 -9.94 -24.10
CA ASN A 265 5.76 -8.97 -25.19
C ASN A 265 5.14 -7.62 -24.79
N MET A 266 4.03 -7.66 -24.05
CA MET A 266 3.42 -6.43 -23.52
C MET A 266 4.31 -5.74 -22.48
N LYS A 267 4.99 -6.50 -21.61
CA LYS A 267 5.99 -5.96 -20.66
C LYS A 267 7.17 -5.32 -21.40
N MET A 268 7.65 -5.97 -22.46
CA MET A 268 8.74 -5.44 -23.28
C MET A 268 8.38 -4.10 -23.91
N VAL A 269 7.17 -3.98 -24.50
CA VAL A 269 6.66 -2.71 -25.02
C VAL A 269 6.67 -1.61 -23.98
N LYS A 270 6.16 -1.87 -22.77
CA LYS A 270 6.20 -0.91 -21.66
C LYS A 270 7.62 -0.53 -21.27
N THR A 271 8.52 -1.51 -21.24
CA THR A 271 9.92 -1.28 -20.87
C THR A 271 10.59 -0.36 -21.87
N GLU A 272 10.45 -0.62 -23.16
CA GLU A 272 11.09 0.17 -24.21
C GLU A 272 10.46 1.58 -24.34
N LEU A 273 9.14 1.68 -24.32
CA LEU A 273 8.46 2.95 -24.56
C LEU A 273 8.42 3.88 -23.35
N ILE A 274 8.44 3.35 -22.13
CA ILE A 274 8.22 4.15 -20.92
C ILE A 274 9.37 3.98 -19.93
N THR A 275 9.69 2.72 -19.54
CA THR A 275 10.58 2.49 -18.40
C THR A 275 12.01 2.92 -18.69
N LYS A 276 12.56 2.54 -19.83
CA LYS A 276 13.93 2.92 -20.24
C LYS A 276 14.08 4.44 -20.41
N PRO A 277 13.25 5.15 -21.23
CA PRO A 277 13.38 6.58 -21.37
C PRO A 277 13.29 7.35 -20.05
N VAL A 278 12.33 6.97 -19.18
CA VAL A 278 12.17 7.59 -17.87
C VAL A 278 13.39 7.33 -16.98
N ARG A 279 13.94 6.10 -16.97
CA ARG A 279 15.14 5.78 -16.21
C ARG A 279 16.34 6.60 -16.69
N THR A 280 16.58 6.66 -18.00
CA THR A 280 17.67 7.44 -18.60
C THR A 280 17.58 8.92 -18.23
N SER A 281 16.36 9.51 -18.29
CA SER A 281 16.15 10.90 -17.89
C SER A 281 16.49 11.14 -16.42
N ILE A 282 16.08 10.24 -15.51
CA ILE A 282 16.39 10.33 -14.07
C ILE A 282 17.89 10.22 -13.82
N GLU A 283 18.58 9.30 -14.50
CA GLU A 283 20.05 9.12 -14.39
C GLU A 283 20.79 10.37 -14.88
N GLN A 284 20.36 10.95 -16.01
CA GLN A 284 20.97 12.18 -16.56
C GLN A 284 20.72 13.43 -15.72
N SER A 285 19.62 13.45 -14.95
CA SER A 285 19.24 14.58 -14.09
C SER A 285 19.68 14.40 -12.62
N ASN A 286 20.65 13.53 -12.34
CA ASN A 286 21.13 13.23 -10.96
C ASN A 286 20.00 12.83 -9.99
N GLY A 287 19.03 12.08 -10.47
CA GLY A 287 17.92 11.57 -9.67
C GLY A 287 16.67 12.46 -9.66
N ALA A 288 16.69 13.62 -10.31
CA ALA A 288 15.51 14.47 -10.42
C ALA A 288 14.44 13.81 -11.30
N LYS A 289 13.18 13.96 -10.89
CA LYS A 289 12.03 13.51 -11.68
C LYS A 289 11.39 14.72 -12.35
N ASP A 290 11.32 14.68 -13.66
CA ASP A 290 10.61 15.69 -14.46
C ASP A 290 9.19 15.18 -14.79
N PRO A 291 8.14 15.77 -14.18
CA PRO A 291 6.76 15.36 -14.44
C PRO A 291 6.30 15.67 -15.86
N GLN A 292 6.78 16.76 -16.47
CA GLN A 292 6.43 17.12 -17.83
C GLN A 292 7.04 16.14 -18.84
N PHE A 293 8.31 15.80 -18.67
CA PHE A 293 8.97 14.78 -19.49
C PHE A 293 8.24 13.42 -19.38
N PHE A 294 7.87 13.01 -18.15
CA PHE A 294 7.11 11.77 -17.97
C PHE A 294 5.77 11.79 -18.70
N ARG A 295 5.05 12.93 -18.68
CA ARG A 295 3.79 13.12 -19.41
C ARG A 295 3.99 12.98 -20.92
N GLU A 296 5.02 13.61 -21.48
CA GLU A 296 5.33 13.57 -22.91
C GLU A 296 5.67 12.14 -23.37
N ILE A 297 6.50 11.42 -22.61
CA ILE A 297 6.81 10.01 -22.88
C ILE A 297 5.53 9.16 -22.83
N LEU A 298 4.69 9.36 -21.84
CA LEU A 298 3.46 8.59 -21.70
C LEU A 298 2.47 8.86 -22.85
N LEU A 299 2.34 10.11 -23.28
CA LEU A 299 1.51 10.50 -24.41
C LEU A 299 2.01 9.84 -25.72
N SER A 300 3.32 9.89 -25.97
CA SER A 300 3.96 9.25 -27.11
C SER A 300 3.75 7.74 -27.09
N ALA A 301 3.99 7.10 -25.94
CA ALA A 301 3.83 5.67 -25.75
C ALA A 301 2.39 5.20 -25.99
N VAL A 302 1.39 5.96 -25.53
CA VAL A 302 -0.04 5.65 -25.76
C VAL A 302 -0.40 5.75 -27.25
N LYS A 303 0.03 6.81 -27.95
CA LYS A 303 -0.22 6.96 -29.39
C LYS A 303 0.34 5.78 -30.18
N THR A 304 1.54 5.42 -29.84
CA THR A 304 2.32 4.34 -30.39
C THR A 304 1.68 2.98 -30.21
N LEU A 305 1.32 2.65 -28.95
CA LEU A 305 0.63 1.40 -28.62
C LEU A 305 -0.72 1.30 -29.35
N ARG A 306 -1.44 2.41 -29.50
CA ARG A 306 -2.71 2.46 -30.25
C ARG A 306 -2.52 2.06 -31.72
N VAL A 307 -1.46 2.56 -32.36
CA VAL A 307 -1.13 2.21 -33.75
C VAL A 307 -0.78 0.72 -33.85
N MET A 308 0.04 0.20 -32.93
CA MET A 308 0.38 -1.23 -32.86
C MET A 308 -0.86 -2.11 -32.76
N VAL A 309 -1.70 -1.86 -31.75
CA VAL A 309 -2.92 -2.62 -31.51
C VAL A 309 -3.85 -2.57 -32.72
N SER A 310 -3.99 -1.41 -33.36
CA SER A 310 -4.81 -1.23 -34.57
C SER A 310 -4.27 -2.05 -35.78
N LYS A 311 -2.96 -2.04 -36.00
CA LYS A 311 -2.33 -2.85 -37.07
C LYS A 311 -2.50 -4.33 -36.80
N THR A 312 -2.22 -4.79 -35.58
CA THR A 312 -2.34 -6.19 -35.17
C THR A 312 -3.77 -6.73 -35.28
N LYS A 313 -4.77 -5.87 -35.01
CA LYS A 313 -6.20 -6.24 -35.12
C LYS A 313 -6.61 -6.65 -36.53
N LYS A 314 -5.91 -6.15 -37.55
CA LYS A 314 -6.17 -6.45 -38.97
C LYS A 314 -5.52 -7.75 -39.44
N MET A 315 -4.67 -8.41 -38.64
CA MET A 315 -3.93 -9.62 -38.99
C MET A 315 -4.63 -10.89 -38.48
N GLY A 316 -4.39 -12.04 -39.14
CA GLY A 316 -4.87 -13.36 -38.72
C GLY A 316 -4.23 -13.85 -37.41
N LEU A 317 -4.82 -14.84 -36.76
CA LEU A 317 -4.45 -15.26 -35.38
C LEU A 317 -3.01 -15.81 -35.26
N GLU A 318 -2.53 -16.57 -36.24
CA GLU A 318 -1.16 -17.12 -36.24
C GLU A 318 -0.10 -16.05 -36.55
N THR A 319 -0.40 -15.17 -37.52
CA THR A 319 0.48 -14.05 -37.90
C THR A 319 0.61 -12.98 -36.81
N ARG A 320 -0.35 -12.91 -35.87
CA ARG A 320 -0.36 -11.87 -34.82
C ARG A 320 0.81 -12.02 -33.84
N ARG A 321 1.19 -13.25 -33.47
CA ARG A 321 2.28 -13.51 -32.52
C ARG A 321 3.65 -13.19 -33.12
N GLU A 322 3.86 -13.58 -34.38
CA GLU A 322 5.11 -13.32 -35.10
C GLU A 322 5.24 -11.84 -35.47
N ALA A 323 4.19 -11.25 -36.03
CA ALA A 323 4.17 -9.85 -36.40
C ALA A 323 4.30 -8.89 -35.21
N TRP A 324 3.87 -9.29 -34.00
CA TRP A 324 4.11 -8.48 -32.80
C TRP A 324 5.59 -8.49 -32.42
N GLY A 325 6.29 -9.58 -32.60
CA GLY A 325 7.74 -9.70 -32.37
C GLY A 325 8.55 -8.87 -33.36
N GLU A 326 8.20 -8.89 -34.66
CA GLU A 326 8.84 -8.09 -35.72
C GLU A 326 8.46 -6.60 -35.64
N ALA A 327 7.18 -6.28 -35.54
CA ALA A 327 6.73 -4.90 -35.33
C ALA A 327 7.29 -4.28 -34.04
N LEU A 328 7.62 -5.10 -33.03
CA LEU A 328 8.29 -4.64 -31.83
C LEU A 328 9.75 -4.26 -32.11
N LYS A 329 10.47 -4.99 -32.96
CA LYS A 329 11.85 -4.63 -33.36
C LYS A 329 11.90 -3.34 -34.16
N ASP A 330 11.13 -3.25 -35.23
CA ASP A 330 11.04 -2.06 -36.08
C ASP A 330 10.61 -0.82 -35.29
N PHE A 331 9.79 -1.07 -34.28
CA PHE A 331 9.22 -0.06 -33.43
C PHE A 331 10.14 0.38 -32.30
N ILE A 332 10.95 -0.51 -31.72
CA ILE A 332 12.02 -0.20 -30.78
C ILE A 332 13.06 0.69 -31.48
N GLU A 333 13.41 0.39 -32.73
CA GLU A 333 14.35 1.20 -33.53
C GLU A 333 13.78 2.59 -33.82
N ALA A 334 12.51 2.69 -34.20
CA ALA A 334 11.85 3.99 -34.44
C ALA A 334 11.70 4.82 -33.17
N CYS A 335 11.47 4.17 -32.00
CA CYS A 335 11.38 4.88 -30.73
C CYS A 335 12.74 5.26 -30.16
N ALA A 336 13.79 4.49 -30.40
CA ALA A 336 15.16 4.87 -30.06
C ALA A 336 15.57 6.13 -30.83
N GLU A 337 15.15 6.27 -32.09
CA GLU A 337 15.39 7.44 -32.91
C GLU A 337 14.61 8.68 -32.42
N LEU A 338 13.32 8.50 -32.06
CA LEU A 338 12.48 9.56 -31.44
C LEU A 338 13.01 9.98 -30.06
N ALA A 339 13.47 9.06 -29.23
CA ALA A 339 14.07 9.36 -27.94
C ALA A 339 15.36 10.18 -28.12
N LYS A 340 16.18 9.90 -29.12
CA LYS A 340 17.36 10.73 -29.47
C LYS A 340 16.95 12.15 -29.87
N GLN A 341 15.88 12.31 -30.65
CA GLN A 341 15.39 13.61 -31.09
C GLN A 341 14.74 14.42 -29.94
N VAL A 342 14.13 13.80 -28.97
CA VAL A 342 13.48 14.48 -27.83
C VAL A 342 14.48 14.76 -26.69
N VAL A 343 15.46 13.88 -26.46
CA VAL A 343 16.43 14.01 -25.36
C VAL A 343 17.55 14.98 -25.67
N LEU A 344 18.03 15.05 -26.90
CA LEU A 344 19.10 15.98 -27.34
C LEU A 344 18.77 17.46 -27.08
N PRO A 345 17.57 17.99 -27.43
CA PRO A 345 17.24 19.39 -27.18
C PRO A 345 17.10 19.75 -25.69
N ILE A 346 16.74 18.78 -24.84
CA ILE A 346 16.58 18.99 -23.37
C ILE A 346 17.95 19.08 -22.70
N VAL A 347 18.91 18.25 -23.10
CA VAL A 347 20.28 18.27 -22.59
C VAL A 347 21.00 19.58 -23.00
N GLU A 348 20.77 20.09 -24.18
CA GLU A 348 21.34 21.38 -24.61
C GLU A 348 20.74 22.58 -23.86
N ARG A 349 19.45 22.55 -23.52
CA ARG A 349 18.80 23.59 -22.68
C ARG A 349 19.27 23.56 -21.24
N GLY A 350 19.58 22.38 -20.68
CA GLY A 350 20.11 22.21 -19.33
C GLY A 350 21.56 22.65 -19.14
N ARG A 351 22.36 22.73 -20.23
CA ARG A 351 23.75 23.21 -20.20
C ARG A 351 23.92 24.73 -20.36
N LYS A 352 22.83 25.44 -20.66
CA LYS A 352 22.83 26.92 -20.84
C LYS A 352 22.21 27.67 -19.62
N ARG A 353 22.08 27.03 -18.48
CA ARG A 353 21.67 27.68 -17.21
C ARG A 353 22.73 27.49 -16.12
#